data_16d2ed027908ea36f5f4a699288c733f
#
_entry.id   16d2ed027908ea36f5f4a699288c733f
#
_cell.length_a   1.000
_cell.length_b   1.000
_cell.length_c   1.000
_cell.angle_alpha   90.00
_cell.angle_beta   90.00
_cell.angle_gamma   90.00
#
_symmetry.space_group_name_H-M   'P 1'
#
loop_
_entity.id
_entity.type
_entity.pdbx_description
1 polymer ?
#
loop_
_entity_poly.entity_id
_entity_poly.type
_entity_poly.pdbx_seq_one_letter_code
_entity_poly.pdbx_strand_id
1 'polypeptide(L)'
;MKNNHTAENSEKSTIYIDGQDIPVVYTSDVIVAGGGSAGFAACLAAARNGVRTIIIEREFALGGILTSGLMSKIAIEPYMEGIPTEVMMRLGDQNMALPPKSFPGIHPVTKMTEIPVDPESSKKLLEDMVLEAGEHALVLYGTVVTGVIKDGDTIRGVIIENKNGRQIIEGTVFIDATGDGDLSVQAGASYKIGNEEDGLCSAPTLMFRIGNVDFEGLIKHFEKNPEDLPNQKLEDLRAALSGEPPKYAHIGRFQKTIKSAIEKENLSDWEKQVLTVRNGILMMNQPNPNQLLVNTTRIMGINAIEAKVISDAMIEGRKQCWFVYRFIKNHIMGFENSYLMDTASILGIRETRRIVGDHIHTIEDFKSRRKYADAIVRNTDSVEYHNPKGEGTRMERYEEGEYEEISYSSILVKGLKNLMVIGRCFSADQLALSCNRSIGFCFSMGQAAGTAAAMAVRDAVAIRDISISELQKKVYAQK
;
A
#
# COMPACT_ATOMS: atom_id res chain seq x y z
N MET A 1 -0.56 -30.42 8.72
CA MET A 1 -1.26 -29.91 7.52
C MET A 1 -0.63 -30.57 6.30
N LYS A 2 -1.35 -31.40 5.56
CA LYS A 2 -0.83 -31.97 4.31
C LYS A 2 -1.04 -30.92 3.22
N ASN A 3 0.04 -30.38 2.70
CA ASN A 3 0.01 -29.38 1.62
C ASN A 3 -0.32 -30.07 0.29
N ASN A 4 -1.54 -29.96 -0.19
CA ASN A 4 -1.94 -30.44 -1.51
C ASN A 4 -1.35 -29.60 -2.68
N HIS A 5 -0.48 -28.64 -2.39
CA HIS A 5 0.29 -27.88 -3.38
C HIS A 5 1.63 -28.55 -3.75
N THR A 6 2.02 -29.60 -3.02
CA THR A 6 3.23 -30.36 -3.35
C THR A 6 2.91 -31.44 -4.37
N ALA A 7 3.70 -31.52 -5.43
CA ALA A 7 3.72 -32.73 -6.26
C ALA A 7 4.02 -33.91 -5.34
N GLU A 8 3.06 -34.84 -5.19
CA GLU A 8 3.35 -36.15 -4.59
C GLU A 8 4.52 -36.77 -5.35
N ASN A 9 5.53 -37.22 -4.64
CA ASN A 9 6.73 -37.97 -5.02
C ASN A 9 6.83 -38.55 -6.46
N SER A 10 6.44 -37.78 -7.48
CA SER A 10 6.84 -38.00 -8.86
C SER A 10 8.19 -37.32 -9.07
N GLU A 11 9.07 -37.90 -9.85
CA GLU A 11 10.35 -37.33 -10.29
C GLU A 11 10.16 -35.82 -10.47
N LYS A 12 10.88 -35.00 -9.65
CA LYS A 12 10.77 -33.54 -9.71
C LYS A 12 11.08 -33.11 -11.13
N SER A 13 10.08 -32.65 -11.86
CA SER A 13 10.32 -32.11 -13.20
C SER A 13 11.27 -30.92 -13.08
N THR A 14 12.25 -30.88 -13.96
CA THR A 14 13.21 -29.77 -14.04
C THR A 14 13.07 -29.08 -15.39
N ILE A 15 13.36 -27.79 -15.42
CA ILE A 15 13.47 -27.01 -16.65
C ILE A 15 14.90 -26.50 -16.77
N TYR A 16 15.54 -26.81 -17.90
CA TYR A 16 16.90 -26.39 -18.16
C TYR A 16 16.96 -24.90 -18.56
N ILE A 17 17.62 -24.09 -17.74
CA ILE A 17 17.77 -22.66 -17.95
C ILE A 17 19.22 -22.27 -17.67
N ASP A 18 19.86 -21.55 -18.60
CA ASP A 18 21.21 -21.01 -18.46
C ASP A 18 22.26 -22.04 -17.98
N GLY A 19 22.17 -23.27 -18.47
CA GLY A 19 23.12 -24.33 -18.12
C GLY A 19 22.79 -25.11 -16.83
N GLN A 20 21.61 -24.89 -16.23
CA GLN A 20 21.20 -25.56 -14.98
C GLN A 20 19.80 -26.16 -15.07
N ASP A 21 19.62 -27.31 -14.43
CA ASP A 21 18.31 -27.90 -14.19
C ASP A 21 17.66 -27.26 -12.96
N ILE A 22 16.60 -26.46 -13.18
CA ILE A 22 15.87 -25.75 -12.13
C ILE A 22 14.61 -26.57 -11.80
N PRO A 23 14.40 -26.96 -10.51
CA PRO A 23 13.25 -27.77 -10.14
C PRO A 23 11.95 -27.00 -10.19
N VAL A 24 10.90 -27.57 -10.76
CA VAL A 24 9.52 -27.14 -10.60
C VAL A 24 9.02 -27.65 -9.25
N VAL A 25 8.70 -26.75 -8.34
CA VAL A 25 8.35 -27.11 -6.95
C VAL A 25 6.87 -27.00 -6.67
N TYR A 26 6.15 -26.16 -7.42
CA TYR A 26 4.72 -25.96 -7.30
C TYR A 26 4.07 -25.76 -8.66
N THR A 27 2.80 -26.15 -8.76
CA THR A 27 1.90 -25.81 -9.86
C THR A 27 0.61 -25.26 -9.27
N SER A 28 0.12 -24.12 -9.76
CA SER A 28 -1.06 -23.43 -9.24
C SER A 28 -1.89 -22.84 -10.37
N ASP A 29 -3.16 -22.54 -10.09
CA ASP A 29 -4.03 -21.93 -11.08
C ASP A 29 -3.73 -20.42 -11.22
N VAL A 30 -3.49 -19.75 -10.08
CA VAL A 30 -3.18 -18.32 -10.01
C VAL A 30 -1.89 -18.12 -9.22
N ILE A 31 -1.00 -17.28 -9.76
CA ILE A 31 0.23 -16.86 -9.08
C ILE A 31 0.19 -15.35 -8.88
N VAL A 32 0.32 -14.91 -7.64
CA VAL A 32 0.36 -13.50 -7.24
C VAL A 32 1.77 -13.15 -6.78
N ALA A 33 2.46 -12.29 -7.48
CA ALA A 33 3.77 -11.78 -7.11
C ALA A 33 3.63 -10.50 -6.30
N GLY A 34 4.03 -10.52 -5.04
CA GLY A 34 3.91 -9.44 -4.07
C GLY A 34 2.71 -9.60 -3.12
N GLY A 35 2.98 -9.61 -1.82
CA GLY A 35 1.99 -9.75 -0.73
C GLY A 35 1.56 -8.43 -0.11
N GLY A 36 1.74 -7.30 -0.78
CA GLY A 36 1.20 -6.00 -0.36
C GLY A 36 -0.33 -6.00 -0.33
N SER A 37 -0.95 -4.85 -0.01
CA SER A 37 -2.41 -4.75 0.11
C SER A 37 -3.16 -5.29 -1.10
N ALA A 38 -2.73 -4.94 -2.33
CA ALA A 38 -3.36 -5.42 -3.55
C ALA A 38 -3.18 -6.94 -3.75
N GLY A 39 -1.96 -7.46 -3.56
CA GLY A 39 -1.68 -8.88 -3.74
C GLY A 39 -2.35 -9.76 -2.70
N PHE A 40 -2.39 -9.34 -1.45
CA PHE A 40 -3.18 -10.01 -0.41
C PHE A 40 -4.64 -10.17 -0.83
N ALA A 41 -5.29 -9.06 -1.25
CA ALA A 41 -6.69 -9.11 -1.64
C ALA A 41 -6.91 -9.96 -2.90
N ALA A 42 -5.97 -9.94 -3.86
CA ALA A 42 -6.03 -10.76 -5.06
C ALA A 42 -5.94 -12.25 -4.73
N CYS A 43 -4.98 -12.64 -3.88
CA CYS A 43 -4.83 -14.01 -3.41
C CYS A 43 -6.09 -14.48 -2.69
N LEU A 44 -6.57 -13.72 -1.72
CA LEU A 44 -7.76 -14.06 -0.93
C LEU A 44 -9.01 -14.19 -1.81
N ALA A 45 -9.22 -13.24 -2.74
CA ALA A 45 -10.36 -13.28 -3.64
C ALA A 45 -10.31 -14.48 -4.59
N ALA A 46 -9.16 -14.80 -5.17
CA ALA A 46 -8.99 -15.96 -6.03
C ALA A 46 -9.25 -17.26 -5.26
N ALA A 47 -8.62 -17.43 -4.10
CA ALA A 47 -8.76 -18.61 -3.26
C ALA A 47 -10.21 -18.81 -2.77
N ARG A 48 -10.91 -17.74 -2.36
CA ARG A 48 -12.32 -17.79 -1.97
C ARG A 48 -13.27 -18.14 -3.13
N ASN A 49 -12.85 -17.93 -4.37
CA ASN A 49 -13.57 -18.38 -5.56
C ASN A 49 -13.18 -19.80 -6.00
N GLY A 50 -12.43 -20.56 -5.17
CA GLY A 50 -12.19 -21.99 -5.30
C GLY A 50 -11.04 -22.37 -6.23
N VAL A 51 -10.13 -21.47 -6.57
CA VAL A 51 -8.95 -21.75 -7.37
C VAL A 51 -7.69 -21.77 -6.53
N ARG A 52 -6.75 -22.68 -6.84
CA ARG A 52 -5.47 -22.76 -6.13
C ARG A 52 -4.62 -21.54 -6.45
N THR A 53 -4.20 -20.85 -5.41
CA THR A 53 -3.50 -19.56 -5.52
C THR A 53 -2.22 -19.59 -4.68
N ILE A 54 -1.11 -19.18 -5.25
CA ILE A 54 0.15 -18.98 -4.54
C ILE A 54 0.45 -17.49 -4.51
N ILE A 55 0.68 -16.94 -3.31
CA ILE A 55 1.19 -15.59 -3.13
C ILE A 55 2.66 -15.64 -2.72
N ILE A 56 3.48 -14.89 -3.47
CA ILE A 56 4.93 -14.82 -3.29
C ILE A 56 5.27 -13.45 -2.69
N GLU A 57 5.86 -13.42 -1.49
CA GLU A 57 6.21 -12.19 -0.80
C GLU A 57 7.67 -12.21 -0.34
N ARG A 58 8.39 -11.13 -0.63
CA ARG A 58 9.81 -10.99 -0.25
C ARG A 58 10.01 -10.70 1.24
N GLU A 59 9.05 -10.00 1.86
CA GLU A 59 9.05 -9.73 3.30
C GLU A 59 8.47 -10.94 4.07
N PHE A 60 8.45 -10.83 5.40
CA PHE A 60 7.89 -11.87 6.29
C PHE A 60 6.54 -11.44 6.89
N ALA A 61 5.79 -10.63 6.15
CA ALA A 61 4.42 -10.23 6.51
C ALA A 61 3.64 -9.81 5.27
N LEU A 62 2.34 -10.09 5.24
CA LEU A 62 1.41 -9.56 4.26
C LEU A 62 1.04 -8.09 4.57
N GLY A 63 0.47 -7.39 3.58
CA GLY A 63 -0.02 -6.01 3.74
C GLY A 63 0.94 -4.92 3.25
N GLY A 64 2.23 -5.22 3.11
CA GLY A 64 3.23 -4.28 2.58
C GLY A 64 3.28 -2.97 3.36
N ILE A 65 2.84 -1.85 2.72
CA ILE A 65 2.89 -0.52 3.34
C ILE A 65 2.01 -0.42 4.59
N LEU A 66 0.90 -1.15 4.67
CA LEU A 66 0.00 -1.19 5.83
C LEU A 66 0.71 -1.72 7.08
N THR A 67 1.53 -2.73 6.90
CA THR A 67 2.18 -3.51 7.96
C THR A 67 3.67 -3.18 8.08
N SER A 68 4.50 -3.70 7.19
CA SER A 68 5.95 -3.48 7.18
C SER A 68 6.33 -2.01 6.96
N GLY A 69 5.51 -1.24 6.25
CA GLY A 69 5.72 0.19 6.01
C GLY A 69 5.13 1.12 7.07
N LEU A 70 4.44 0.58 8.08
CA LEU A 70 3.80 1.33 9.19
C LEU A 70 2.77 2.39 8.74
N MET A 71 2.23 2.36 7.51
CA MET A 71 1.10 3.22 7.15
C MET A 71 -0.16 2.68 7.83
N SER A 72 -0.21 2.80 9.14
CA SER A 72 -1.23 2.23 10.02
C SER A 72 -2.55 3.00 9.98
N LYS A 73 -3.02 3.28 8.78
CA LYS A 73 -4.37 3.76 8.51
C LYS A 73 -4.88 3.23 7.18
N ILE A 74 -6.14 2.89 7.13
CA ILE A 74 -6.85 2.49 5.92
C ILE A 74 -7.82 3.62 5.55
N ALA A 75 -7.77 4.09 4.31
CA ALA A 75 -8.80 4.97 3.77
C ALA A 75 -9.90 4.09 3.18
N ILE A 76 -11.12 4.24 3.69
CA ILE A 76 -12.31 3.57 3.19
C ILE A 76 -13.18 4.62 2.51
N GLU A 77 -13.51 4.37 1.28
CA GLU A 77 -14.36 5.21 0.47
C GLU A 77 -15.81 4.69 0.49
N PRO A 78 -16.81 5.55 0.22
CA PRO A 78 -18.23 5.15 0.29
C PRO A 78 -18.64 3.98 -0.59
N TYR A 79 -17.85 3.67 -1.61
CA TYR A 79 -18.14 2.62 -2.59
C TYR A 79 -17.26 1.38 -2.45
N MET A 80 -16.43 1.31 -1.42
CA MET A 80 -15.61 0.14 -1.15
C MET A 80 -16.41 -0.92 -0.40
N GLU A 81 -16.46 -2.11 -0.97
CA GLU A 81 -17.19 -3.28 -0.44
C GLU A 81 -16.28 -4.52 -0.42
N GLY A 82 -16.66 -5.54 0.35
CA GLY A 82 -15.96 -6.81 0.41
C GLY A 82 -14.67 -6.78 1.24
N ILE A 83 -13.55 -7.20 0.70
CA ILE A 83 -12.29 -7.38 1.45
C ILE A 83 -11.84 -6.12 2.20
N PRO A 84 -11.84 -4.90 1.60
CA PRO A 84 -11.42 -3.71 2.35
C PRO A 84 -12.27 -3.45 3.60
N THR A 85 -13.59 -3.59 3.50
CA THR A 85 -14.50 -3.40 4.63
C THR A 85 -14.42 -4.55 5.63
N GLU A 86 -14.22 -5.78 5.18
CA GLU A 86 -14.04 -6.95 6.05
C GLU A 86 -12.78 -6.80 6.92
N VAL A 87 -11.64 -6.43 6.33
CA VAL A 87 -10.38 -6.18 7.07
C VAL A 87 -10.61 -5.14 8.17
N MET A 88 -11.27 -4.04 7.83
CA MET A 88 -11.58 -2.98 8.77
C MET A 88 -12.49 -3.45 9.92
N MET A 89 -13.58 -4.17 9.58
CA MET A 89 -14.52 -4.66 10.58
C MET A 89 -13.87 -5.65 11.54
N ARG A 90 -13.11 -6.61 11.02
CA ARG A 90 -12.41 -7.61 11.84
C ARG A 90 -11.36 -6.98 12.77
N LEU A 91 -10.65 -5.92 12.33
CA LEU A 91 -9.75 -5.16 13.21
C LEU A 91 -10.54 -4.36 14.25
N GLY A 92 -11.69 -3.81 13.88
CA GLY A 92 -12.60 -3.12 14.79
C GLY A 92 -13.14 -4.04 15.91
N ASP A 93 -13.56 -5.25 15.56
CA ASP A 93 -14.04 -6.25 16.49
C ASP A 93 -12.96 -6.69 17.51
N GLN A 94 -11.69 -6.58 17.13
CA GLN A 94 -10.53 -6.84 18.00
C GLN A 94 -10.08 -5.59 18.78
N ASN A 95 -10.75 -4.45 18.66
CA ASN A 95 -10.34 -3.15 19.17
C ASN A 95 -8.97 -2.67 18.62
N MET A 96 -8.55 -3.18 17.46
CA MET A 96 -7.31 -2.85 16.77
C MET A 96 -7.52 -1.91 15.56
N ALA A 97 -8.74 -1.41 15.42
CA ALA A 97 -9.13 -0.29 14.59
C ALA A 97 -10.20 0.52 15.31
N LEU A 98 -10.38 1.76 14.95
CA LEU A 98 -11.53 2.51 15.45
C LEU A 98 -12.81 1.95 14.84
N PRO A 99 -13.86 1.68 15.66
CA PRO A 99 -15.10 1.13 15.13
C PRO A 99 -15.75 2.07 14.11
N PRO A 100 -16.45 1.55 13.09
CA PRO A 100 -17.12 2.35 12.06
C PRO A 100 -18.05 3.46 12.59
N LYS A 101 -18.64 3.27 13.75
CA LYS A 101 -19.55 4.23 14.41
C LYS A 101 -18.85 5.41 15.07
N SER A 102 -17.53 5.39 15.22
CA SER A 102 -16.73 6.41 15.92
C SER A 102 -15.85 7.25 14.99
N PHE A 103 -16.07 7.21 13.67
CA PHE A 103 -15.28 7.97 12.71
C PHE A 103 -15.59 9.47 12.73
N PRO A 104 -14.68 10.28 13.24
CA PRO A 104 -14.73 11.72 13.03
C PRO A 104 -13.78 12.18 11.92
N GLY A 105 -13.25 11.27 11.14
CA GLY A 105 -12.35 11.56 10.04
C GLY A 105 -13.01 11.40 8.67
N ILE A 106 -14.34 11.62 8.56
CA ILE A 106 -14.96 11.80 7.26
C ILE A 106 -14.29 12.99 6.62
N HIS A 107 -13.59 12.76 5.51
CA HIS A 107 -13.06 13.87 4.73
C HIS A 107 -14.25 14.77 4.38
N PRO A 108 -14.24 16.07 4.75
CA PRO A 108 -15.44 16.91 4.71
C PRO A 108 -16.02 17.06 3.31
N VAL A 109 -15.23 16.77 2.27
CA VAL A 109 -15.64 16.91 0.87
C VAL A 109 -15.99 15.56 0.23
N THR A 110 -15.21 14.50 0.49
CA THR A 110 -15.35 13.21 -0.21
C THR A 110 -16.05 12.12 0.59
N LYS A 111 -16.38 12.37 1.85
CA LYS A 111 -16.88 11.37 2.81
C LYS A 111 -15.95 10.14 2.98
N MET A 112 -14.73 10.22 2.50
CA MET A 112 -13.73 9.20 2.76
C MET A 112 -13.42 9.13 4.25
N THR A 113 -13.38 7.94 4.79
CA THR A 113 -13.12 7.69 6.20
C THR A 113 -11.74 7.11 6.39
N GLU A 114 -10.87 7.81 7.09
CA GLU A 114 -9.56 7.28 7.47
C GLU A 114 -9.66 6.55 8.82
N ILE A 115 -9.16 5.34 8.85
CA ILE A 115 -9.27 4.43 9.98
C ILE A 115 -7.86 4.05 10.44
N PRO A 116 -7.40 4.54 11.60
CA PRO A 116 -6.15 4.04 12.17
C PRO A 116 -6.33 2.58 12.58
N VAL A 117 -5.31 1.79 12.29
CA VAL A 117 -5.26 0.36 12.60
C VAL A 117 -3.91 0.02 13.22
N ASP A 118 -3.88 -1.00 14.06
CA ASP A 118 -2.61 -1.51 14.58
C ASP A 118 -1.89 -2.36 13.52
N PRO A 119 -0.63 -2.06 13.18
CA PRO A 119 0.08 -2.78 12.13
C PRO A 119 0.40 -4.23 12.50
N GLU A 120 0.66 -4.55 13.79
CA GLU A 120 0.94 -5.94 14.20
C GLU A 120 -0.32 -6.80 14.15
N SER A 121 -1.43 -6.28 14.63
CA SER A 121 -2.73 -6.96 14.51
C SER A 121 -3.16 -7.10 13.03
N SER A 122 -2.82 -6.12 12.20
CA SER A 122 -3.04 -6.21 10.75
C SER A 122 -2.24 -7.35 10.12
N LYS A 123 -0.96 -7.55 10.48
CA LYS A 123 -0.16 -8.70 9.99
C LYS A 123 -0.88 -10.01 10.30
N LYS A 124 -1.25 -10.20 11.57
CA LYS A 124 -1.90 -11.43 12.03
C LYS A 124 -3.24 -11.66 11.35
N LEU A 125 -4.07 -10.61 11.25
CA LEU A 125 -5.38 -10.73 10.60
C LEU A 125 -5.27 -11.11 9.12
N LEU A 126 -4.37 -10.45 8.35
CA LEU A 126 -4.22 -10.75 6.93
C LEU A 126 -3.76 -12.19 6.70
N GLU A 127 -2.86 -12.71 7.55
CA GLU A 127 -2.45 -14.11 7.52
C GLU A 127 -3.63 -15.05 7.83
N ASP A 128 -4.39 -14.75 8.88
CA ASP A 128 -5.55 -15.58 9.26
C ASP A 128 -6.59 -15.64 8.14
N MET A 129 -6.89 -14.50 7.51
CA MET A 129 -7.83 -14.45 6.40
C MET A 129 -7.38 -15.30 5.19
N VAL A 130 -6.08 -15.34 4.90
CA VAL A 130 -5.55 -16.21 3.84
C VAL A 130 -5.59 -17.66 4.26
N LEU A 131 -5.24 -17.97 5.52
CA LEU A 131 -5.29 -19.34 6.05
C LEU A 131 -6.71 -19.90 6.14
N GLU A 132 -7.71 -19.05 6.37
CA GLU A 132 -9.14 -19.41 6.33
C GLU A 132 -9.60 -19.91 4.95
N ALA A 133 -8.91 -19.54 3.87
CA ALA A 133 -9.16 -20.08 2.53
C ALA A 133 -8.68 -21.54 2.36
N GLY A 134 -8.01 -22.10 3.36
CA GLY A 134 -7.62 -23.49 3.43
C GLY A 134 -6.62 -23.90 2.35
N GLU A 135 -6.88 -25.03 1.67
CA GLU A 135 -5.99 -25.57 0.65
C GLU A 135 -5.93 -24.75 -0.64
N HIS A 136 -6.81 -23.77 -0.81
CA HIS A 136 -6.81 -22.91 -1.99
C HIS A 136 -5.78 -21.78 -1.93
N ALA A 137 -5.12 -21.54 -0.80
CA ALA A 137 -4.12 -20.50 -0.67
C ALA A 137 -2.81 -21.00 -0.08
N LEU A 138 -1.69 -20.61 -0.69
CA LEU A 138 -0.34 -20.85 -0.16
C LEU A 138 0.43 -19.53 -0.14
N VAL A 139 1.04 -19.22 1.01
CA VAL A 139 1.92 -18.05 1.17
C VAL A 139 3.37 -18.50 1.17
N LEU A 140 4.21 -17.88 0.33
CA LEU A 140 5.65 -18.07 0.31
C LEU A 140 6.34 -16.79 0.71
N TYR A 141 6.75 -16.69 1.97
CA TYR A 141 7.54 -15.57 2.49
C TYR A 141 9.03 -15.73 2.15
N GLY A 142 9.77 -14.60 2.24
CA GLY A 142 11.21 -14.58 1.97
C GLY A 142 11.55 -15.06 0.57
N THR A 143 10.63 -14.86 -0.39
CA THR A 143 10.71 -15.40 -1.75
C THR A 143 10.55 -14.27 -2.76
N VAL A 144 11.45 -14.22 -3.73
CA VAL A 144 11.50 -13.17 -4.78
C VAL A 144 11.29 -13.80 -6.14
N VAL A 145 10.47 -13.17 -6.99
CA VAL A 145 10.38 -13.50 -8.42
C VAL A 145 11.59 -12.88 -9.13
N THR A 146 12.40 -13.72 -9.78
CA THR A 146 13.64 -13.31 -10.44
C THR A 146 13.63 -13.52 -11.95
N GLY A 147 12.56 -14.13 -12.49
CA GLY A 147 12.40 -14.35 -13.92
C GLY A 147 11.06 -14.98 -14.26
N VAL A 148 10.82 -15.10 -15.55
CA VAL A 148 9.62 -15.75 -16.10
C VAL A 148 9.96 -16.77 -17.17
N ILE A 149 9.15 -17.80 -17.29
CA ILE A 149 9.17 -18.78 -18.37
C ILE A 149 7.99 -18.47 -19.28
N LYS A 150 8.24 -18.19 -20.56
CA LYS A 150 7.22 -17.79 -21.53
C LYS A 150 7.23 -18.68 -22.76
N ASP A 151 6.04 -18.80 -23.35
CA ASP A 151 5.82 -19.29 -24.69
C ASP A 151 5.13 -18.17 -25.48
N GLY A 152 5.91 -17.44 -26.28
CA GLY A 152 5.44 -16.24 -26.96
C GLY A 152 5.01 -15.15 -25.97
N ASP A 153 3.72 -14.78 -26.00
CA ASP A 153 3.07 -13.78 -25.15
C ASP A 153 2.36 -14.36 -23.92
N THR A 154 2.56 -15.67 -23.65
CA THR A 154 1.93 -16.39 -22.55
C THR A 154 2.97 -16.82 -21.53
N ILE A 155 2.80 -16.44 -20.27
CA ILE A 155 3.63 -16.88 -19.15
C ILE A 155 3.23 -18.31 -18.78
N ARG A 156 4.21 -19.20 -18.60
CA ARG A 156 4.01 -20.60 -18.17
C ARG A 156 4.41 -20.80 -16.72
N GLY A 157 5.34 -19.98 -16.22
CA GLY A 157 5.83 -20.08 -14.85
C GLY A 157 6.67 -18.88 -14.46
N VAL A 158 6.96 -18.79 -13.18
CA VAL A 158 7.88 -17.80 -12.60
C VAL A 158 9.08 -18.53 -12.01
N ILE A 159 10.25 -17.91 -12.18
CA ILE A 159 11.48 -18.32 -11.50
C ILE A 159 11.51 -17.54 -10.18
N ILE A 160 11.65 -18.28 -9.09
CA ILE A 160 11.75 -17.72 -7.75
C ILE A 160 13.10 -18.00 -7.15
N GLU A 161 13.51 -17.16 -6.22
CA GLU A 161 14.68 -17.36 -5.39
C GLU A 161 14.32 -17.16 -3.92
N ASN A 162 14.74 -18.10 -3.08
CA ASN A 162 14.51 -18.10 -1.65
C ASN A 162 15.61 -18.89 -0.93
N LYS A 163 15.41 -19.21 0.36
CA LYS A 163 16.39 -19.97 1.16
C LYS A 163 16.73 -21.36 0.57
N ASN A 164 15.84 -21.93 -0.25
CA ASN A 164 16.05 -23.24 -0.91
C ASN A 164 16.78 -23.10 -2.26
N GLY A 165 17.18 -21.89 -2.64
CA GLY A 165 17.78 -21.56 -3.94
C GLY A 165 16.76 -21.27 -5.02
N ARG A 166 17.19 -21.39 -6.27
CA ARG A 166 16.39 -21.10 -7.46
C ARG A 166 15.41 -22.23 -7.76
N GLN A 167 14.15 -21.89 -7.96
CA GLN A 167 13.05 -22.83 -8.16
C GLN A 167 12.04 -22.27 -9.16
N ILE A 168 11.12 -23.09 -9.66
CA ILE A 168 10.06 -22.69 -10.60
C ILE A 168 8.70 -22.98 -9.99
N ILE A 169 7.77 -22.04 -10.20
CA ILE A 169 6.34 -22.22 -9.96
C ILE A 169 5.61 -22.07 -11.30
N GLU A 170 4.92 -23.13 -11.74
CA GLU A 170 4.08 -23.07 -12.93
C GLU A 170 2.67 -22.58 -12.62
N GLY A 171 2.05 -21.86 -13.57
CA GLY A 171 0.72 -21.29 -13.37
C GLY A 171 -0.03 -21.01 -14.66
N THR A 172 -1.34 -20.75 -14.51
CA THR A 172 -2.24 -20.42 -15.63
C THR A 172 -2.44 -18.90 -15.75
N VAL A 173 -2.73 -18.21 -14.65
CA VAL A 173 -2.92 -16.76 -14.58
C VAL A 173 -1.93 -16.15 -13.61
N PHE A 174 -1.36 -15.02 -13.96
CA PHE A 174 -0.36 -14.31 -13.18
C PHE A 174 -0.85 -12.90 -12.83
N ILE A 175 -0.55 -12.47 -11.60
CA ILE A 175 -0.90 -11.14 -11.11
C ILE A 175 0.36 -10.49 -10.55
N ASP A 176 0.80 -9.40 -11.16
CA ASP A 176 1.89 -8.56 -10.65
C ASP A 176 1.33 -7.55 -9.63
N ALA A 177 1.60 -7.80 -8.38
CA ALA A 177 1.29 -6.95 -7.23
C ALA A 177 2.56 -6.49 -6.49
N THR A 178 3.73 -6.54 -7.16
CA THR A 178 5.03 -6.21 -6.55
C THR A 178 5.15 -4.74 -6.14
N GLY A 179 4.25 -3.90 -6.65
CA GLY A 179 4.26 -2.45 -6.46
C GLY A 179 5.30 -1.73 -7.33
N ASP A 180 6.26 -2.45 -7.88
CA ASP A 180 7.32 -1.94 -8.75
C ASP A 180 7.23 -2.50 -10.19
N GLY A 181 6.24 -3.39 -10.46
CA GLY A 181 6.04 -4.02 -11.75
C GLY A 181 7.13 -5.04 -12.11
N ASP A 182 7.74 -5.66 -11.09
CA ASP A 182 8.91 -6.52 -11.29
C ASP A 182 8.59 -7.75 -12.16
N LEU A 183 7.47 -8.43 -11.91
CA LEU A 183 7.04 -9.56 -12.73
C LEU A 183 6.74 -9.13 -14.17
N SER A 184 6.05 -8.01 -14.34
CA SER A 184 5.68 -7.48 -15.65
C SER A 184 6.92 -7.12 -16.49
N VAL A 185 7.92 -6.49 -15.88
CA VAL A 185 9.19 -6.15 -16.55
C VAL A 185 9.98 -7.42 -16.91
N GLN A 186 10.03 -8.40 -16.02
CA GLN A 186 10.64 -9.71 -16.31
C GLN A 186 9.94 -10.41 -17.49
N ALA A 187 8.63 -10.21 -17.64
CA ALA A 187 7.86 -10.73 -18.77
C ALA A 187 8.05 -9.91 -20.07
N GLY A 188 8.75 -8.76 -20.03
CA GLY A 188 9.00 -7.91 -21.16
C GLY A 188 7.94 -6.83 -21.42
N ALA A 189 7.11 -6.51 -20.41
CA ALA A 189 6.13 -5.44 -20.50
C ALA A 189 6.79 -4.06 -20.57
N SER A 190 6.20 -3.15 -21.33
CA SER A 190 6.59 -1.74 -21.35
C SER A 190 6.12 -1.03 -20.08
N TYR A 191 6.88 -0.02 -19.65
CA TYR A 191 6.54 0.79 -18.47
C TYR A 191 6.95 2.26 -18.65
N LYS A 192 6.39 3.12 -17.80
CA LYS A 192 6.82 4.51 -17.60
C LYS A 192 7.32 4.68 -16.16
N ILE A 193 8.16 5.68 -15.92
CA ILE A 193 8.69 6.02 -14.60
C ILE A 193 8.77 7.53 -14.43
N GLY A 194 8.42 8.01 -13.23
CA GLY A 194 8.51 9.43 -12.89
C GLY A 194 7.66 10.34 -13.78
N ASN A 195 7.89 11.65 -13.68
CA ASN A 195 7.25 12.65 -14.51
C ASN A 195 7.93 12.78 -15.88
N GLU A 196 7.29 13.50 -16.81
CA GLU A 196 7.79 13.67 -18.18
C GLU A 196 8.92 14.72 -18.28
N GLU A 197 9.10 15.57 -17.25
CA GLU A 197 10.06 16.68 -17.28
C GLU A 197 11.48 16.21 -16.90
N ASP A 198 11.61 15.44 -15.82
CA ASP A 198 12.89 15.06 -15.24
C ASP A 198 12.98 13.58 -14.83
N GLY A 199 11.92 12.82 -15.05
CA GLY A 199 11.85 11.40 -14.74
C GLY A 199 11.81 11.07 -13.23
N LEU A 200 11.64 12.07 -12.35
CA LEU A 200 11.61 11.82 -10.90
C LEU A 200 10.25 11.32 -10.43
N CYS A 201 10.30 10.36 -9.52
CA CYS A 201 9.14 9.82 -8.83
C CYS A 201 8.78 10.64 -7.60
N SER A 202 7.52 10.57 -7.17
CA SER A 202 7.06 11.15 -5.90
C SER A 202 7.94 10.71 -4.73
N ALA A 203 8.39 11.68 -3.91
CA ALA A 203 9.34 11.45 -2.82
C ALA A 203 8.85 10.39 -1.80
N PRO A 204 9.63 9.36 -1.51
CA PRO A 204 9.29 8.37 -0.49
C PRO A 204 9.45 8.89 0.94
N THR A 205 8.89 8.14 1.89
CA THR A 205 8.91 8.43 3.34
C THR A 205 9.30 7.17 4.10
N LEU A 206 10.07 7.29 5.17
CA LEU A 206 10.19 6.25 6.19
C LEU A 206 9.38 6.68 7.43
N MET A 207 8.41 5.87 7.83
CA MET A 207 7.57 6.15 8.99
C MET A 207 8.13 5.53 10.26
N PHE A 208 7.71 6.05 11.41
CA PHE A 208 8.07 5.51 12.72
C PHE A 208 6.97 5.74 13.74
N ARG A 209 6.97 4.95 14.82
CA ARG A 209 6.02 5.10 15.91
C ARG A 209 6.72 5.54 17.21
N ILE A 210 5.98 6.32 17.99
CA ILE A 210 6.39 6.79 19.32
C ILE A 210 5.40 6.22 20.34
N GLY A 211 5.91 5.65 21.40
CA GLY A 211 5.13 5.15 22.52
C GLY A 211 5.33 5.96 23.79
N ASN A 212 4.45 5.73 24.77
CA ASN A 212 4.44 6.38 26.08
C ASN A 212 4.35 7.93 25.98
N VAL A 213 3.47 8.41 25.12
CA VAL A 213 3.19 9.84 24.95
C VAL A 213 2.18 10.28 26.00
N ASP A 214 2.48 11.33 26.75
CA ASP A 214 1.53 12.00 27.64
C ASP A 214 0.63 12.94 26.82
N PHE A 215 -0.58 12.50 26.51
CA PHE A 215 -1.53 13.29 25.72
C PHE A 215 -2.00 14.54 26.46
N GLU A 216 -2.07 14.54 27.79
CA GLU A 216 -2.40 15.75 28.57
C GLU A 216 -1.27 16.77 28.48
N GLY A 217 -0.02 16.32 28.54
CA GLY A 217 1.15 17.17 28.30
C GLY A 217 1.14 17.76 26.90
N LEU A 218 0.79 16.97 25.88
CA LEU A 218 0.65 17.42 24.49
C LEU A 218 -0.48 18.47 24.33
N ILE A 219 -1.63 18.28 24.97
CA ILE A 219 -2.72 19.26 24.97
C ILE A 219 -2.24 20.58 25.61
N LYS A 220 -1.52 20.52 26.74
CA LYS A 220 -0.91 21.71 27.38
C LYS A 220 0.11 22.41 26.47
N HIS A 221 0.81 21.66 25.62
CA HIS A 221 1.69 22.25 24.61
C HIS A 221 0.90 23.14 23.65
N PHE A 222 -0.21 22.65 23.12
CA PHE A 222 -1.05 23.41 22.19
C PHE A 222 -1.80 24.58 22.86
N GLU A 223 -2.17 24.47 24.15
CA GLU A 223 -2.69 25.61 24.92
C GLU A 223 -1.70 26.78 24.97
N LYS A 224 -0.40 26.48 25.12
CA LYS A 224 0.68 27.47 25.13
C LYS A 224 1.12 27.92 23.74
N ASN A 225 0.93 27.07 22.72
CA ASN A 225 1.41 27.28 21.36
C ASN A 225 0.28 26.95 20.36
N PRO A 226 -0.82 27.72 20.31
CA PRO A 226 -1.96 27.39 19.45
C PRO A 226 -1.60 27.38 17.95
N GLU A 227 -0.58 28.11 17.52
CA GLU A 227 -0.10 28.14 16.14
C GLU A 227 0.55 26.82 15.70
N ASP A 228 0.88 25.94 16.66
CA ASP A 228 1.40 24.59 16.37
C ASP A 228 0.30 23.60 15.98
N LEU A 229 -0.99 23.98 16.14
CA LEU A 229 -2.16 23.20 15.76
C LEU A 229 -3.01 23.97 14.70
N PRO A 230 -2.49 24.21 13.49
CA PRO A 230 -3.25 24.89 12.47
C PRO A 230 -4.41 24.01 11.96
N ASN A 231 -5.54 24.65 11.65
CA ASN A 231 -6.70 24.02 11.01
C ASN A 231 -7.48 23.00 11.86
N GLN A 232 -7.25 22.94 13.17
CA GLN A 232 -8.01 22.08 14.08
C GLN A 232 -8.30 22.82 15.39
N LYS A 233 -9.49 22.60 15.95
CA LYS A 233 -9.82 23.13 17.28
C LYS A 233 -9.20 22.22 18.35
N LEU A 234 -8.63 22.84 19.38
CA LEU A 234 -8.01 22.11 20.48
C LEU A 234 -9.02 21.21 21.24
N GLU A 235 -10.26 21.68 21.34
CA GLU A 235 -11.35 20.92 21.96
C GLU A 235 -11.64 19.61 21.21
N ASP A 236 -11.64 19.65 19.87
CA ASP A 236 -11.85 18.49 19.03
C ASP A 236 -10.67 17.49 19.17
N LEU A 237 -9.43 18.01 19.21
CA LEU A 237 -8.25 17.18 19.46
C LEU A 237 -8.29 16.53 20.85
N ARG A 238 -8.63 17.29 21.90
CA ARG A 238 -8.79 16.77 23.25
C ARG A 238 -9.84 15.65 23.27
N ALA A 239 -11.03 15.90 22.70
CA ALA A 239 -12.08 14.91 22.61
C ALA A 239 -11.67 13.64 21.81
N ALA A 240 -10.84 13.82 20.79
CA ALA A 240 -10.33 12.70 20.01
C ALA A 240 -9.32 11.84 20.77
N LEU A 241 -8.44 12.43 21.55
CA LEU A 241 -7.39 11.71 22.28
C LEU A 241 -7.86 11.09 23.59
N SER A 242 -8.79 11.76 24.32
CA SER A 242 -9.32 11.32 25.64
C SER A 242 -10.67 10.63 25.57
N GLY A 243 -11.29 10.51 24.39
CA GLY A 243 -12.57 9.83 24.22
C GLY A 243 -12.45 8.30 24.40
N GLU A 244 -13.56 7.67 24.80
CA GLU A 244 -13.66 6.21 24.88
C GLU A 244 -14.77 5.72 23.93
N PRO A 245 -14.45 5.08 22.80
CA PRO A 245 -13.10 4.86 22.26
C PRO A 245 -12.43 6.14 21.75
N PRO A 246 -11.08 6.18 21.71
CA PRO A 246 -10.37 7.30 21.12
C PRO A 246 -10.76 7.47 19.65
N LYS A 247 -10.72 8.71 19.16
CA LYS A 247 -11.05 9.04 17.79
C LYS A 247 -9.79 9.37 17.00
N TYR A 248 -9.84 9.16 15.69
CA TYR A 248 -8.72 9.52 14.82
C TYR A 248 -8.47 11.03 14.83
N ALA A 249 -7.22 11.41 14.95
CA ALA A 249 -6.77 12.79 14.86
C ALA A 249 -5.44 12.92 14.11
N HIS A 250 -5.38 13.91 13.24
CA HIS A 250 -4.11 14.46 12.77
C HIS A 250 -3.61 15.43 13.83
N ILE A 251 -2.37 15.26 14.27
CA ILE A 251 -1.81 16.02 15.38
C ILE A 251 -0.75 16.97 14.86
N GLY A 252 -1.00 18.26 14.99
CA GLY A 252 -0.09 19.36 14.82
C GLY A 252 0.56 19.52 13.45
N ARG A 253 1.32 20.58 13.36
CA ARG A 253 2.36 20.83 12.36
C ARG A 253 3.59 21.37 13.07
N PHE A 254 3.40 21.89 14.28
CA PHE A 254 4.48 22.40 15.16
C PHE A 254 5.32 23.51 14.51
N GLN A 255 4.71 24.32 13.67
CA GLN A 255 5.40 25.34 12.86
C GLN A 255 6.05 26.42 13.72
N LYS A 256 5.36 26.89 14.79
CA LYS A 256 5.91 27.88 15.72
C LYS A 256 7.10 27.32 16.48
N THR A 257 6.97 26.11 17.01
CA THR A 257 8.06 25.41 17.73
C THR A 257 9.27 25.20 16.80
N ILE A 258 9.04 24.73 15.56
CA ILE A 258 10.10 24.55 14.55
C ILE A 258 10.78 25.89 14.24
N LYS A 259 10.00 26.93 13.97
CA LYS A 259 10.55 28.28 13.68
C LYS A 259 11.39 28.80 14.84
N SER A 260 10.89 28.65 16.07
CA SER A 260 11.64 29.07 17.27
C SER A 260 12.96 28.31 17.43
N ALA A 261 12.98 27.02 17.15
CA ALA A 261 14.21 26.23 17.19
C ALA A 261 15.20 26.67 16.10
N ILE A 262 14.74 26.89 14.87
CA ILE A 262 15.58 27.38 13.77
C ILE A 262 16.22 28.74 14.09
N GLU A 263 15.50 29.64 14.78
CA GLU A 263 15.99 30.96 15.15
C GLU A 263 16.97 30.95 16.36
N LYS A 264 16.79 30.01 17.30
CA LYS A 264 17.52 30.00 18.57
C LYS A 264 18.65 28.98 18.64
N GLU A 265 18.61 27.95 17.80
CA GLU A 265 19.55 26.84 17.80
C GLU A 265 20.39 26.85 16.52
N ASN A 266 21.62 26.39 16.62
CA ASN A 266 22.51 26.30 15.46
C ASN A 266 22.24 25.02 14.64
N LEU A 267 21.02 24.91 14.09
CA LEU A 267 20.65 23.79 13.24
C LEU A 267 21.37 23.87 11.88
N SER A 268 21.87 22.75 11.41
CA SER A 268 22.41 22.60 10.05
C SER A 268 21.31 22.75 8.98
N ASP A 269 21.69 23.02 7.75
CA ASP A 269 20.73 23.13 6.65
C ASP A 269 19.95 21.82 6.42
N TRP A 270 20.59 20.66 6.62
CA TRP A 270 19.92 19.36 6.58
C TRP A 270 18.83 19.25 7.67
N GLU A 271 19.11 19.64 8.91
CA GLU A 271 18.14 19.60 10.01
C GLU A 271 16.96 20.53 9.77
N LYS A 272 17.22 21.75 9.30
CA LYS A 272 16.17 22.69 8.89
C LYS A 272 15.30 22.12 7.79
N GLN A 273 15.91 21.54 6.76
CA GLN A 273 15.19 20.92 5.65
C GLN A 273 14.29 19.77 6.12
N VAL A 274 14.79 18.86 6.97
CA VAL A 274 14.00 17.73 7.49
C VAL A 274 12.77 18.22 8.25
N LEU A 275 12.84 19.30 9.01
CA LEU A 275 11.72 19.86 9.76
C LEU A 275 10.70 20.61 8.90
N THR A 276 11.12 21.20 7.78
CA THR A 276 10.28 22.11 6.99
C THR A 276 9.71 21.49 5.72
N VAL A 277 10.38 20.49 5.14
CA VAL A 277 10.06 19.93 3.81
C VAL A 277 8.60 19.42 3.66
N ARG A 278 7.95 19.04 4.75
CA ARG A 278 6.53 18.67 4.79
C ARG A 278 5.63 19.71 5.44
N ASN A 279 6.09 20.95 5.52
CA ASN A 279 5.40 22.01 6.23
C ASN A 279 5.15 21.66 7.71
N GLY A 280 6.18 21.09 8.35
CA GLY A 280 6.18 20.67 9.74
C GLY A 280 5.99 19.18 9.97
N ILE A 281 5.83 18.81 11.24
CA ILE A 281 5.73 17.42 11.71
C ILE A 281 4.26 16.99 11.70
N LEU A 282 3.96 15.86 11.06
CA LEU A 282 2.64 15.25 11.03
C LEU A 282 2.64 13.97 11.86
N MET A 283 1.75 13.93 12.85
CA MET A 283 1.51 12.75 13.68
C MET A 283 0.05 12.31 13.58
N MET A 284 -0.21 11.04 13.90
CA MET A 284 -1.54 10.44 13.95
C MET A 284 -1.62 9.51 15.15
N ASN A 285 -2.70 9.59 15.93
CA ASN A 285 -2.92 8.65 17.02
C ASN A 285 -3.19 7.24 16.50
N GLN A 286 -2.89 6.27 17.33
CA GLN A 286 -3.03 4.85 17.04
C GLN A 286 -4.14 4.23 17.91
N PRO A 287 -4.71 3.06 17.54
CA PRO A 287 -5.69 2.36 18.37
C PRO A 287 -5.17 2.03 19.77
N ASN A 288 -3.90 1.66 19.88
CA ASN A 288 -3.26 1.43 21.17
C ASN A 288 -3.04 2.76 21.90
N PRO A 289 -3.30 2.84 23.21
CA PRO A 289 -3.21 4.07 23.97
C PRO A 289 -1.77 4.62 24.01
N ASN A 290 -1.66 5.94 24.05
CA ASN A 290 -0.37 6.64 24.21
C ASN A 290 0.65 6.37 23.10
N GLN A 291 0.16 5.99 21.90
CA GLN A 291 0.99 5.74 20.72
C GLN A 291 0.64 6.70 19.58
N LEU A 292 1.68 7.14 18.89
CA LEU A 292 1.57 7.98 17.71
C LEU A 292 2.38 7.41 16.54
N LEU A 293 1.80 7.44 15.36
CA LEU A 293 2.51 7.29 14.10
C LEU A 293 3.02 8.65 13.64
N VAL A 294 4.27 8.71 13.19
CA VAL A 294 4.88 9.91 12.61
C VAL A 294 5.16 9.69 11.12
N ASN A 295 4.53 10.51 10.29
CA ASN A 295 4.67 10.49 8.83
C ASN A 295 5.25 11.83 8.35
N THR A 296 6.54 12.04 8.58
CA THR A 296 7.18 13.36 8.37
C THR A 296 8.38 13.32 7.46
N THR A 297 9.19 12.24 7.48
CA THR A 297 10.40 12.16 6.68
C THR A 297 10.12 12.29 5.18
N ARG A 298 11.09 12.82 4.44
CA ARG A 298 11.01 12.90 2.98
C ARG A 298 12.40 12.72 2.37
N ILE A 299 12.56 11.69 1.56
CA ILE A 299 13.78 11.42 0.82
C ILE A 299 13.57 11.92 -0.61
N MET A 300 14.31 12.96 -1.00
CA MET A 300 14.06 13.68 -2.25
C MET A 300 15.00 13.24 -3.36
N GLY A 301 14.58 13.45 -4.62
CA GLY A 301 15.42 13.34 -5.81
C GLY A 301 15.84 11.92 -6.16
N ILE A 302 15.04 10.90 -5.79
CA ILE A 302 15.38 9.50 -6.06
C ILE A 302 14.27 8.76 -6.82
N ASN A 303 14.70 7.78 -7.60
CA ASN A 303 13.85 6.74 -8.18
C ASN A 303 14.20 5.41 -7.49
N ALA A 304 13.27 4.87 -6.69
CA ALA A 304 13.53 3.73 -5.82
C ALA A 304 13.36 2.39 -6.57
N ILE A 305 14.09 2.18 -7.65
CA ILE A 305 14.11 0.93 -8.45
C ILE A 305 15.46 0.20 -8.40
N GLU A 306 16.49 0.83 -7.86
CA GLU A 306 17.81 0.24 -7.74
C GLU A 306 18.13 -0.09 -6.27
N ALA A 307 18.69 -1.25 -6.02
CA ALA A 307 18.97 -1.73 -4.66
C ALA A 307 19.87 -0.76 -3.87
N LYS A 308 20.87 -0.15 -4.53
CA LYS A 308 21.76 0.83 -3.89
C LYS A 308 20.99 2.09 -3.48
N VAL A 309 20.13 2.61 -4.35
CA VAL A 309 19.30 3.80 -4.10
C VAL A 309 18.33 3.54 -2.94
N ILE A 310 17.68 2.39 -2.93
CA ILE A 310 16.78 1.98 -1.83
C ILE A 310 17.55 1.86 -0.51
N SER A 311 18.75 1.26 -0.54
CA SER A 311 19.58 1.10 0.66
C SER A 311 19.99 2.45 1.26
N ASP A 312 20.46 3.38 0.42
CA ASP A 312 20.82 4.73 0.85
C ASP A 312 19.59 5.49 1.38
N ALA A 313 18.44 5.35 0.72
CA ALA A 313 17.19 5.96 1.14
C ALA A 313 16.70 5.41 2.50
N MET A 314 16.87 4.13 2.77
CA MET A 314 16.55 3.53 4.08
C MET A 314 17.46 4.06 5.18
N ILE A 315 18.77 4.21 4.91
CA ILE A 315 19.74 4.78 5.86
C ILE A 315 19.40 6.24 6.15
N GLU A 316 19.18 7.03 5.11
CA GLU A 316 18.80 8.45 5.25
C GLU A 316 17.44 8.60 5.96
N GLY A 317 16.46 7.83 5.59
CA GLY A 317 15.14 7.83 6.23
C GLY A 317 15.21 7.53 7.72
N ARG A 318 16.02 6.55 8.13
CA ARG A 318 16.22 6.20 9.55
C ARG A 318 16.96 7.30 10.29
N LYS A 319 17.95 7.96 9.67
CA LYS A 319 18.60 9.15 10.20
C LYS A 319 17.61 10.28 10.45
N GLN A 320 16.70 10.55 9.49
CA GLN A 320 15.62 11.53 9.64
C GLN A 320 14.65 11.16 10.77
N CYS A 321 14.23 9.89 10.88
CA CYS A 321 13.35 9.43 11.96
C CYS A 321 13.95 9.72 13.34
N TRP A 322 15.22 9.35 13.56
CA TRP A 322 15.90 9.60 14.84
C TRP A 322 16.09 11.08 15.13
N PHE A 323 16.39 11.89 14.15
CA PHE A 323 16.49 13.35 14.31
C PHE A 323 15.14 13.94 14.70
N VAL A 324 14.07 13.65 13.95
CA VAL A 324 12.70 14.14 14.21
C VAL A 324 12.22 13.68 15.59
N TYR A 325 12.45 12.42 15.97
CA TYR A 325 12.11 11.92 17.30
C TYR A 325 12.82 12.71 18.43
N ARG A 326 14.13 12.96 18.32
CA ARG A 326 14.87 13.76 19.31
C ARG A 326 14.36 15.19 19.37
N PHE A 327 14.05 15.78 18.21
CA PHE A 327 13.45 17.13 18.15
C PHE A 327 12.11 17.16 18.89
N ILE A 328 11.21 16.22 18.62
CA ILE A 328 9.91 16.09 19.29
C ILE A 328 10.09 16.00 20.80
N LYS A 329 10.97 15.09 21.24
CA LYS A 329 11.22 14.82 22.65
C LYS A 329 11.75 16.04 23.42
N ASN A 330 12.56 16.86 22.78
CA ASN A 330 13.21 18.01 23.41
C ASN A 330 12.35 19.30 23.38
N HIS A 331 11.40 19.42 22.43
CA HIS A 331 10.73 20.70 22.17
C HIS A 331 9.21 20.63 22.38
N ILE A 332 8.61 19.46 22.45
CA ILE A 332 7.16 19.29 22.55
C ILE A 332 6.80 18.67 23.89
N MET A 333 5.97 19.36 24.68
CA MET A 333 5.50 18.84 25.96
C MET A 333 4.71 17.54 25.78
N GLY A 334 4.84 16.62 26.72
CA GLY A 334 4.20 15.31 26.69
C GLY A 334 5.06 14.20 26.07
N PHE A 335 6.26 14.54 25.57
CA PHE A 335 7.18 13.56 25.00
C PHE A 335 8.43 13.27 25.86
N GLU A 336 8.54 13.85 27.03
CA GLU A 336 9.71 13.75 27.91
C GLU A 336 10.05 12.29 28.27
N ASN A 337 9.01 11.48 28.52
CA ASN A 337 9.13 10.05 28.86
C ASN A 337 8.85 9.12 27.69
N SER A 338 8.64 9.67 26.49
CA SER A 338 8.38 8.87 25.30
C SER A 338 9.61 8.10 24.81
N TYR A 339 9.36 7.07 24.02
CA TYR A 339 10.42 6.32 23.34
C TYR A 339 10.03 6.04 21.88
N LEU A 340 11.03 5.97 21.00
CA LEU A 340 10.85 5.50 19.64
C LEU A 340 10.61 3.99 19.69
N MET A 341 9.44 3.55 19.28
CA MET A 341 9.05 2.13 19.30
C MET A 341 9.74 1.37 18.19
N ASP A 342 9.50 1.81 16.97
CA ASP A 342 10.02 1.19 15.74
C ASP A 342 10.11 2.21 14.60
N THR A 343 10.90 1.85 13.58
CA THR A 343 10.89 2.47 12.26
C THR A 343 10.42 1.43 11.25
N ALA A 344 9.73 1.84 10.20
CA ALA A 344 9.29 0.94 9.16
C ALA A 344 10.44 0.07 8.62
N SER A 345 10.17 -1.21 8.35
CA SER A 345 11.16 -2.13 7.77
C SER A 345 11.32 -1.94 6.27
N ILE A 346 10.32 -1.37 5.61
CA ILE A 346 10.35 -1.00 4.19
C ILE A 346 10.13 0.49 3.99
N LEU A 347 10.70 1.02 2.91
CA LEU A 347 10.50 2.41 2.52
C LEU A 347 9.08 2.61 1.98
N GLY A 348 8.40 3.67 2.41
CA GLY A 348 7.10 4.08 1.89
C GLY A 348 7.22 4.71 0.51
N ILE A 349 7.47 3.89 -0.49
CA ILE A 349 7.63 4.29 -1.88
C ILE A 349 6.24 4.58 -2.47
N ARG A 350 6.06 5.78 -3.00
CA ARG A 350 4.79 6.24 -3.57
C ARG A 350 4.62 5.91 -5.03
N GLU A 351 5.74 5.80 -5.75
CA GLU A 351 5.78 5.60 -7.18
C GLU A 351 7.13 5.00 -7.60
N THR A 352 7.07 4.12 -8.60
CA THR A 352 8.21 3.65 -9.38
C THR A 352 7.77 3.42 -10.82
N ARG A 353 7.88 2.20 -11.35
CA ARG A 353 7.38 1.84 -12.67
C ARG A 353 5.85 1.79 -12.68
N ARG A 354 5.25 2.33 -13.71
CA ARG A 354 3.84 2.20 -14.07
C ARG A 354 3.78 1.38 -15.35
N ILE A 355 3.23 0.19 -15.25
CA ILE A 355 3.18 -0.77 -16.38
C ILE A 355 2.16 -0.28 -17.41
N VAL A 356 2.48 -0.45 -18.69
CA VAL A 356 1.55 -0.09 -19.77
C VAL A 356 0.53 -1.22 -19.95
N GLY A 357 -0.71 -0.90 -19.64
CA GLY A 357 -1.87 -1.78 -19.84
C GLY A 357 -2.55 -1.54 -21.20
N ASP A 358 -3.65 -2.26 -21.43
CA ASP A 358 -4.49 -2.06 -22.60
C ASP A 358 -5.17 -0.68 -22.57
N HIS A 359 -5.44 -0.14 -21.37
CA HIS A 359 -5.81 1.25 -21.11
C HIS A 359 -4.85 1.90 -20.12
N ILE A 360 -4.53 3.19 -20.33
CA ILE A 360 -3.78 4.00 -19.37
C ILE A 360 -4.76 4.95 -18.69
N HIS A 361 -4.97 4.76 -17.40
CA HIS A 361 -5.79 5.66 -16.61
C HIS A 361 -5.07 7.00 -16.42
N THR A 362 -5.74 8.13 -16.65
CA THR A 362 -5.11 9.45 -16.73
C THR A 362 -5.71 10.46 -15.76
N ILE A 363 -4.98 11.55 -15.51
CA ILE A 363 -5.50 12.68 -14.72
C ILE A 363 -6.75 13.31 -15.36
N GLU A 364 -6.92 13.19 -16.68
CA GLU A 364 -8.14 13.69 -17.34
C GLU A 364 -9.34 12.79 -17.05
N ASP A 365 -9.14 11.48 -16.80
CA ASP A 365 -10.20 10.57 -16.33
C ASP A 365 -10.65 10.98 -14.91
N PHE A 366 -9.70 11.35 -14.03
CA PHE A 366 -10.01 11.93 -12.73
C PHE A 366 -10.83 13.21 -12.86
N LYS A 367 -10.38 14.19 -13.64
CA LYS A 367 -11.05 15.49 -13.80
C LYS A 367 -12.45 15.38 -14.42
N SER A 368 -12.62 14.45 -15.37
CA SER A 368 -13.90 14.22 -16.03
C SER A 368 -14.85 13.31 -15.26
N ARG A 369 -14.43 12.74 -14.11
CA ARG A 369 -15.20 11.75 -13.35
C ARG A 369 -15.58 10.55 -14.23
N ARG A 370 -14.62 10.07 -15.02
CA ARG A 370 -14.84 9.09 -16.08
C ARG A 370 -15.52 7.83 -15.57
N LYS A 371 -16.47 7.34 -16.36
CA LYS A 371 -17.18 6.07 -16.14
C LYS A 371 -16.84 5.09 -17.25
N TYR A 372 -16.73 3.81 -16.90
CA TYR A 372 -16.33 2.75 -17.82
C TYR A 372 -17.33 1.59 -17.83
N ALA A 373 -17.61 1.04 -19.01
CA ALA A 373 -18.42 -0.17 -19.13
C ALA A 373 -17.77 -1.39 -18.43
N ASP A 374 -16.43 -1.41 -18.39
CA ASP A 374 -15.62 -2.44 -17.74
C ASP A 374 -15.07 -1.99 -16.38
N ALA A 375 -15.77 -1.10 -15.68
CA ALA A 375 -15.36 -0.60 -14.37
C ALA A 375 -15.21 -1.72 -13.33
N ILE A 376 -14.10 -1.68 -12.56
CA ILE A 376 -13.79 -2.65 -11.49
C ILE A 376 -13.59 -2.02 -10.12
N VAL A 377 -13.29 -0.74 -10.04
CA VAL A 377 -13.15 0.03 -8.80
C VAL A 377 -13.80 1.39 -8.98
N ARG A 378 -14.43 1.89 -7.92
CA ARG A 378 -14.86 3.29 -7.78
C ARG A 378 -13.96 3.97 -6.80
N ASN A 379 -13.44 5.16 -7.15
CA ASN A 379 -12.48 5.90 -6.36
C ASN A 379 -12.97 7.31 -6.06
N THR A 380 -12.86 7.71 -4.80
CA THR A 380 -13.16 9.07 -4.31
C THR A 380 -11.94 9.73 -3.65
N ASP A 381 -10.78 9.09 -3.69
CA ASP A 381 -9.55 9.62 -3.08
C ASP A 381 -9.04 10.83 -3.87
N SER A 382 -8.34 11.71 -3.19
CA SER A 382 -7.80 12.94 -3.77
C SER A 382 -6.46 12.70 -4.47
N VAL A 383 -6.17 13.50 -5.50
CA VAL A 383 -4.81 13.61 -6.02
C VAL A 383 -3.89 14.11 -4.89
N GLU A 384 -2.91 13.30 -4.53
CA GLU A 384 -1.91 13.66 -3.52
C GLU A 384 -0.49 13.47 -4.07
N TYR A 385 -0.07 14.40 -4.92
CA TYR A 385 1.26 14.38 -5.54
C TYR A 385 2.29 15.07 -4.64
N HIS A 386 3.29 14.31 -4.21
CA HIS A 386 4.40 14.78 -3.38
C HIS A 386 5.58 15.21 -4.24
N ASN A 387 5.89 16.51 -4.24
CA ASN A 387 7.00 17.07 -5.03
C ASN A 387 8.33 16.33 -4.74
N PRO A 388 9.01 15.76 -5.75
CA PRO A 388 10.28 15.06 -5.57
C PRO A 388 11.47 15.97 -5.27
N LYS A 389 11.38 17.28 -5.56
CA LYS A 389 12.49 18.24 -5.46
C LYS A 389 12.41 19.17 -4.26
N GLY A 390 11.31 19.18 -3.51
CA GLY A 390 11.20 20.15 -2.44
C GLY A 390 9.86 20.14 -1.72
N GLU A 391 9.48 21.31 -1.24
CA GLU A 391 8.26 21.52 -0.51
C GLU A 391 7.01 21.42 -1.39
N GLY A 392 5.92 21.11 -0.75
CA GLY A 392 4.61 21.10 -1.34
C GLY A 392 4.06 19.73 -1.68
N THR A 393 2.75 19.68 -1.67
CA THR A 393 1.94 18.57 -2.13
C THR A 393 0.80 19.18 -2.94
N ARG A 394 0.67 18.78 -4.21
CA ARG A 394 -0.48 19.16 -5.02
C ARG A 394 -1.65 18.30 -4.56
N MET A 395 -2.78 18.94 -4.24
CA MET A 395 -4.01 18.27 -3.85
C MET A 395 -5.16 18.76 -4.72
N GLU A 396 -5.85 17.82 -5.34
CA GLU A 396 -7.13 18.05 -6.03
C GLU A 396 -8.14 17.04 -5.50
N ARG A 397 -9.41 17.44 -5.30
CA ARG A 397 -10.41 16.64 -4.60
C ARG A 397 -11.69 16.56 -5.41
N TYR A 398 -12.45 15.48 -5.18
CA TYR A 398 -13.82 15.38 -5.63
C TYR A 398 -14.76 16.21 -4.75
N GLU A 399 -15.87 16.64 -5.32
CA GLU A 399 -17.00 17.14 -4.54
C GLU A 399 -17.79 15.95 -3.94
N GLU A 400 -18.69 16.26 -3.00
CA GLU A 400 -19.50 15.23 -2.36
C GLU A 400 -20.36 14.48 -3.38
N GLY A 401 -20.26 13.14 -3.38
CA GLY A 401 -20.99 12.27 -4.30
C GLY A 401 -20.31 12.04 -5.65
N GLU A 402 -19.23 12.76 -5.96
CA GLU A 402 -18.43 12.51 -7.15
C GLU A 402 -17.46 11.34 -6.93
N TYR A 403 -17.19 10.60 -7.99
CA TYR A 403 -16.19 9.53 -8.05
C TYR A 403 -15.79 9.27 -9.51
N GLU A 404 -14.61 8.75 -9.69
CA GLU A 404 -14.19 8.14 -10.96
C GLU A 404 -14.31 6.62 -10.90
N GLU A 405 -14.17 5.98 -12.04
CA GLU A 405 -14.10 4.53 -12.14
C GLU A 405 -12.77 4.10 -12.77
N ILE A 406 -12.30 2.93 -12.39
CA ILE A 406 -11.10 2.32 -12.95
C ILE A 406 -11.53 1.19 -13.88
N SER A 407 -11.09 1.26 -15.14
CA SER A 407 -11.34 0.25 -16.16
C SER A 407 -10.59 -1.05 -15.87
N TYR A 408 -11.22 -2.21 -16.10
CA TYR A 408 -10.55 -3.51 -16.08
C TYR A 408 -9.36 -3.56 -17.06
N SER A 409 -9.51 -2.89 -18.21
CA SER A 409 -8.44 -2.78 -19.21
C SER A 409 -7.18 -2.10 -18.69
N SER A 410 -7.26 -1.32 -17.58
CA SER A 410 -6.09 -0.69 -16.94
C SER A 410 -5.22 -1.67 -16.16
N ILE A 411 -5.73 -2.84 -15.84
CA ILE A 411 -4.95 -3.88 -15.15
C ILE A 411 -4.48 -4.99 -16.08
N LEU A 412 -4.93 -5.03 -17.33
CA LEU A 412 -4.49 -6.00 -18.33
C LEU A 412 -3.17 -5.55 -18.95
N VAL A 413 -2.10 -6.31 -18.76
CA VAL A 413 -0.77 -5.93 -19.29
C VAL A 413 -0.75 -6.04 -20.80
N LYS A 414 -0.41 -4.94 -21.49
CA LYS A 414 -0.40 -4.88 -22.95
C LYS A 414 0.64 -5.86 -23.52
N GLY A 415 0.22 -6.67 -24.48
CA GLY A 415 1.08 -7.64 -25.17
C GLY A 415 1.32 -8.95 -24.42
N LEU A 416 0.69 -9.17 -23.25
CA LEU A 416 0.73 -10.42 -22.52
C LEU A 416 -0.67 -10.98 -22.30
N LYS A 417 -0.86 -12.27 -22.55
CA LYS A 417 -2.20 -12.88 -22.59
C LYS A 417 -2.80 -13.20 -21.23
N ASN A 418 -1.95 -13.50 -20.25
CA ASN A 418 -2.37 -14.06 -18.96
C ASN A 418 -1.73 -13.35 -17.76
N LEU A 419 -1.35 -12.08 -17.93
CA LEU A 419 -0.79 -11.25 -16.86
C LEU A 419 -1.67 -10.03 -16.59
N MET A 420 -2.02 -9.84 -15.33
CA MET A 420 -2.61 -8.61 -14.80
C MET A 420 -1.59 -7.87 -13.92
N VAL A 421 -1.70 -6.54 -13.84
CA VAL A 421 -0.89 -5.68 -12.97
C VAL A 421 -1.80 -4.87 -12.06
N ILE A 422 -1.53 -4.86 -10.75
CA ILE A 422 -2.38 -4.22 -9.75
C ILE A 422 -1.61 -3.43 -8.70
N GLY A 423 -2.33 -2.57 -7.97
CA GLY A 423 -1.75 -1.73 -6.94
C GLY A 423 -0.93 -0.59 -7.53
N ARG A 424 0.14 -0.18 -6.85
CA ARG A 424 0.93 1.01 -7.15
C ARG A 424 1.59 1.05 -8.54
N CYS A 425 1.73 -0.07 -9.21
CA CYS A 425 2.35 -0.19 -10.54
C CYS A 425 1.34 -0.41 -11.69
N PHE A 426 0.03 -0.31 -11.43
CA PHE A 426 -0.97 -0.45 -12.49
C PHE A 426 -0.85 0.63 -13.58
N SER A 427 -1.56 0.45 -14.68
CA SER A 427 -1.47 1.33 -15.84
C SER A 427 -2.16 2.67 -15.61
N ALA A 428 -1.38 3.66 -15.21
CA ALA A 428 -1.83 5.03 -15.01
C ALA A 428 -0.76 6.06 -15.38
N ASP A 429 -1.15 7.33 -15.57
CA ASP A 429 -0.19 8.43 -15.54
C ASP A 429 0.23 8.76 -14.10
N GLN A 430 1.24 9.61 -13.92
CA GLN A 430 1.79 9.91 -12.61
C GLN A 430 0.78 10.58 -11.66
N LEU A 431 0.01 11.54 -12.16
CA LEU A 431 -0.95 12.28 -11.34
C LEU A 431 -2.16 11.42 -10.99
N ALA A 432 -2.69 10.65 -11.95
CA ALA A 432 -3.75 9.69 -11.70
C ALA A 432 -3.32 8.61 -10.70
N LEU A 433 -2.08 8.09 -10.80
CA LEU A 433 -1.57 7.16 -9.80
C LEU A 433 -1.57 7.76 -8.39
N SER A 434 -1.35 9.06 -8.25
CA SER A 434 -1.24 9.70 -6.94
C SER A 434 -2.54 9.67 -6.13
N CYS A 435 -3.70 9.53 -6.76
CA CYS A 435 -4.99 9.31 -6.11
C CYS A 435 -5.43 7.82 -6.10
N ASN A 436 -4.80 6.97 -6.90
CA ASN A 436 -5.21 5.59 -7.12
C ASN A 436 -4.19 4.59 -6.50
N ARG A 437 -3.76 4.82 -5.26
CA ARG A 437 -2.78 3.99 -4.54
C ARG A 437 -3.02 3.87 -3.05
N SER A 438 -4.15 4.36 -2.54
CA SER A 438 -4.52 4.18 -1.13
C SER A 438 -4.67 2.69 -0.81
N ILE A 439 -4.55 2.34 0.47
CA ILE A 439 -4.61 0.93 0.90
C ILE A 439 -5.96 0.32 0.57
N GLY A 440 -7.06 1.04 0.84
CA GLY A 440 -8.41 0.60 0.52
C GLY A 440 -8.63 0.41 -0.98
N PHE A 441 -8.16 1.36 -1.79
CA PHE A 441 -8.17 1.24 -3.25
C PHE A 441 -7.39 0.00 -3.73
N CYS A 442 -6.19 -0.23 -3.19
CA CYS A 442 -5.39 -1.40 -3.52
C CYS A 442 -6.07 -2.72 -3.15
N PHE A 443 -6.76 -2.78 -2.00
CA PHE A 443 -7.58 -3.95 -1.64
C PHE A 443 -8.70 -4.17 -2.65
N SER A 444 -9.44 -3.12 -3.04
CA SER A 444 -10.54 -3.21 -4.01
C SER A 444 -10.06 -3.69 -5.38
N MET A 445 -8.94 -3.13 -5.87
CA MET A 445 -8.33 -3.54 -7.14
C MET A 445 -7.86 -5.00 -7.09
N GLY A 446 -7.24 -5.41 -5.97
CA GLY A 446 -6.83 -6.80 -5.75
C GLY A 446 -8.01 -7.76 -5.75
N GLN A 447 -9.08 -7.43 -5.02
CA GLN A 447 -10.32 -8.21 -5.00
C GLN A 447 -10.87 -8.43 -6.42
N ALA A 448 -10.93 -7.37 -7.23
CA ALA A 448 -11.40 -7.46 -8.60
C ALA A 448 -10.50 -8.37 -9.47
N ALA A 449 -9.18 -8.17 -9.40
CA ALA A 449 -8.22 -8.96 -10.18
C ALA A 449 -8.22 -10.45 -9.78
N GLY A 450 -8.25 -10.75 -8.48
CA GLY A 450 -8.31 -12.14 -7.99
C GLY A 450 -9.61 -12.83 -8.39
N THR A 451 -10.75 -12.11 -8.32
CA THR A 451 -12.04 -12.62 -8.80
C THR A 451 -12.02 -12.89 -10.32
N ALA A 452 -11.45 -11.96 -11.09
CA ALA A 452 -11.30 -12.10 -12.55
C ALA A 452 -10.41 -13.30 -12.91
N ALA A 453 -9.28 -13.48 -12.20
CA ALA A 453 -8.39 -14.63 -12.38
C ALA A 453 -9.11 -15.96 -12.13
N ALA A 454 -9.86 -16.04 -11.04
CA ALA A 454 -10.65 -17.24 -10.73
C ALA A 454 -11.73 -17.52 -11.76
N MET A 455 -12.40 -16.49 -12.29
CA MET A 455 -13.37 -16.65 -13.38
C MET A 455 -12.69 -17.18 -14.64
N ALA A 456 -11.55 -16.60 -15.04
CA ALA A 456 -10.80 -17.05 -16.22
C ALA A 456 -10.39 -18.53 -16.13
N VAL A 457 -9.88 -18.96 -14.97
CA VAL A 457 -9.48 -20.34 -14.70
C VAL A 457 -10.69 -21.28 -14.75
N ARG A 458 -11.73 -20.97 -13.98
CA ARG A 458 -12.93 -21.80 -13.85
C ARG A 458 -13.66 -21.98 -15.18
N ASP A 459 -13.81 -20.90 -15.94
CA ASP A 459 -14.54 -20.88 -17.20
C ASP A 459 -13.66 -21.27 -18.40
N ALA A 460 -12.36 -21.56 -18.15
CA ALA A 460 -11.34 -21.93 -19.14
C ALA A 460 -11.24 -20.93 -20.30
N VAL A 461 -11.31 -19.63 -19.99
CA VAL A 461 -11.20 -18.53 -20.96
C VAL A 461 -9.99 -17.66 -20.68
N ALA A 462 -9.56 -16.85 -21.64
CA ALA A 462 -8.51 -15.86 -21.39
C ALA A 462 -9.00 -14.75 -20.43
N ILE A 463 -8.08 -14.13 -19.67
CA ILE A 463 -8.44 -13.02 -18.77
C ILE A 463 -9.11 -11.85 -19.49
N ARG A 464 -8.91 -11.70 -20.81
CA ARG A 464 -9.56 -10.67 -21.64
C ARG A 464 -10.98 -11.05 -22.09
N ASP A 465 -11.34 -12.31 -21.99
CA ASP A 465 -12.61 -12.86 -22.50
C ASP A 465 -13.60 -13.19 -21.39
N ILE A 466 -13.29 -12.83 -20.14
CA ILE A 466 -14.22 -13.01 -19.02
C ILE A 466 -15.46 -12.13 -19.16
N SER A 467 -16.56 -12.55 -18.58
CA SER A 467 -17.78 -11.73 -18.51
C SER A 467 -17.61 -10.57 -17.53
N ILE A 468 -17.43 -9.36 -18.06
CA ILE A 468 -17.32 -8.13 -17.23
C ILE A 468 -18.58 -7.92 -16.39
N SER A 469 -19.77 -8.19 -16.92
CA SER A 469 -21.01 -8.05 -16.16
C SER A 469 -21.10 -9.01 -14.96
N GLU A 470 -20.58 -10.23 -15.09
CA GLU A 470 -20.50 -11.18 -13.98
C GLU A 470 -19.40 -10.78 -12.97
N LEU A 471 -18.26 -10.28 -13.45
CA LEU A 471 -17.22 -9.72 -12.57
C LEU A 471 -17.79 -8.56 -11.74
N GLN A 472 -18.45 -7.61 -12.37
CA GLN A 472 -19.06 -6.46 -11.70
C GLN A 472 -20.11 -6.87 -10.66
N LYS A 473 -20.95 -7.85 -10.95
CA LYS A 473 -21.89 -8.42 -9.95
C LYS A 473 -21.17 -8.99 -8.73
N LYS A 474 -20.04 -9.67 -8.93
CA LYS A 474 -19.25 -10.24 -7.83
C LYS A 474 -18.51 -9.19 -7.01
N VAL A 475 -18.03 -8.12 -7.63
CA VAL A 475 -17.24 -7.07 -7.00
C VAL A 475 -18.12 -6.05 -6.27
N TYR A 476 -19.28 -5.70 -6.84
CA TYR A 476 -20.19 -4.68 -6.31
C TYR A 476 -21.41 -5.24 -5.56
N ALA A 477 -21.61 -6.55 -5.49
CA ALA A 477 -22.79 -7.17 -4.89
C ALA A 477 -22.54 -7.77 -3.49
N GLN A 478 -21.38 -7.59 -2.94
CA GLN A 478 -21.05 -8.10 -1.59
C GLN A 478 -21.56 -7.10 -0.53
N LYS A 479 -22.90 -7.04 -0.38
CA LYS A 479 -23.55 -6.33 0.73
C LYS A 479 -23.58 -7.19 1.97
#